data_f265ece58c1b55f891865824e2b0969f
#
_entry.id   f265ece58c1b55f891865824e2b0969f
#
_cell.length_a   1.000
_cell.length_b   1.000
_cell.length_c   1.000
_cell.angle_alpha   90.00
_cell.angle_beta   90.00
_cell.angle_gamma   90.00
#
_symmetry.space_group_name_H-M   'P 1'
#
loop_
_entity.id
_entity.type
_entity.pdbx_description
1 polymer ?
#
loop_
_entity_poly.entity_id
_entity_poly.type
_entity_poly.pdbx_seq_one_letter_code
_entity_poly.pdbx_strand_id
1 'polypeptide(L)'
;LTDGEVADQFDYVIFDTAPTGHTLRMLQLPSAWNNFLDENTTGVSCLGQLSGLGDKKDMYEKAVETLSDAAQTTLILVARPQSAPLIEAERASEELLKLGIKNQKLVINGLLESHDDAISQEIYREQQNDLSTMPDALTKFETYYIPLRPYNVTGSNCY
;
A
#
# COMPACT_ATOMS: atom_id res chain seq x y z
N LEU A 1 -13.62 4.91 3.68
CA LEU A 1 -13.45 5.40 2.29
C LEU A 1 -14.77 5.84 1.65
N THR A 2 -15.86 5.20 2.00
CA THR A 2 -17.18 5.47 1.38
C THR A 2 -18.13 6.29 2.26
N ASP A 3 -17.73 6.58 3.50
CA ASP A 3 -18.49 7.39 4.44
C ASP A 3 -18.08 8.87 4.28
N GLY A 4 -18.87 9.63 3.53
CA GLY A 4 -18.61 11.04 3.24
C GLY A 4 -18.59 11.92 4.48
N GLU A 5 -19.37 11.58 5.53
CA GLU A 5 -19.42 12.39 6.75
C GLU A 5 -18.08 12.40 7.52
N VAL A 6 -17.30 11.32 7.43
CA VAL A 6 -15.97 11.24 8.05
C VAL A 6 -14.91 11.90 7.18
N ALA A 7 -14.97 11.69 5.87
CA ALA A 7 -13.99 12.25 4.93
C ALA A 7 -14.02 13.79 4.92
N ASP A 8 -15.19 14.39 5.03
CA ASP A 8 -15.38 15.86 5.00
C ASP A 8 -14.85 16.57 6.26
N GLN A 9 -14.48 15.83 7.32
CA GLN A 9 -13.97 16.40 8.57
C GLN A 9 -12.44 16.56 8.56
N PHE A 10 -11.73 15.96 7.62
CA PHE A 10 -10.27 15.93 7.61
C PHE A 10 -9.71 16.28 6.24
N ASP A 11 -8.64 17.05 6.19
CA ASP A 11 -7.91 17.35 4.97
C ASP A 11 -7.22 16.10 4.39
N TYR A 12 -6.78 15.19 5.26
CA TYR A 12 -6.12 13.94 4.89
C TYR A 12 -6.57 12.79 5.79
N VAL A 13 -6.74 11.62 5.21
CA VAL A 13 -7.00 10.38 5.93
C VAL A 13 -5.89 9.38 5.61
N ILE A 14 -5.17 8.91 6.62
CA ILE A 14 -4.08 7.96 6.48
C ILE A 14 -4.54 6.60 6.97
N PHE A 15 -4.46 5.60 6.10
CA PHE A 15 -4.72 4.20 6.44
C PHE A 15 -3.40 3.47 6.63
N ASP A 16 -3.08 3.10 7.87
CA ASP A 16 -2.01 2.15 8.16
C ASP A 16 -2.54 0.74 7.94
N THR A 17 -1.93 0.03 6.99
CA THR A 17 -2.43 -1.28 6.55
C THR A 17 -1.59 -2.43 7.11
N ALA A 18 -2.22 -3.60 7.23
CA ALA A 18 -1.52 -4.84 7.50
C ALA A 18 -0.50 -5.17 6.37
N PRO A 19 0.44 -6.11 6.60
CA PRO A 19 1.42 -6.52 5.58
C PRO A 19 0.79 -6.81 4.22
N THR A 20 1.48 -6.45 3.17
CA THR A 20 1.04 -6.36 1.76
C THR A 20 0.13 -7.48 1.25
N GLY A 21 0.41 -8.74 1.58
CA GLY A 21 -0.37 -9.88 1.08
C GLY A 21 -1.84 -9.90 1.51
N HIS A 22 -2.16 -9.46 2.73
CA HIS A 22 -3.55 -9.36 3.19
C HIS A 22 -4.27 -8.15 2.61
N THR A 23 -3.59 -7.02 2.53
CA THR A 23 -4.14 -5.78 1.97
C THR A 23 -4.45 -5.95 0.48
N LEU A 24 -3.55 -6.55 -0.28
CA LEU A 24 -3.75 -6.85 -1.70
C LEU A 24 -4.95 -7.76 -1.94
N ARG A 25 -5.13 -8.80 -1.12
CA ARG A 25 -6.32 -9.67 -1.19
C ARG A 25 -7.61 -8.92 -0.92
N MET A 26 -7.61 -8.01 0.05
CA MET A 26 -8.80 -7.18 0.35
C MET A 26 -9.11 -6.22 -0.79
N LEU A 27 -8.10 -5.66 -1.46
CA LEU A 27 -8.28 -4.78 -2.62
C LEU A 27 -8.69 -5.54 -3.89
N GLN A 28 -8.39 -6.82 -3.99
CA GLN A 28 -8.83 -7.69 -5.09
C GLN A 28 -10.26 -8.20 -4.94
N LEU A 29 -10.83 -8.18 -3.73
CA LEU A 29 -12.18 -8.67 -3.47
C LEU A 29 -13.26 -8.04 -4.36
N PRO A 30 -13.24 -6.71 -4.65
CA PRO A 30 -14.26 -6.10 -5.49
C PRO A 30 -14.26 -6.65 -6.91
N SER A 31 -13.09 -6.81 -7.53
CA SER A 31 -12.99 -7.34 -8.90
C SER A 31 -13.34 -8.82 -8.99
N ALA A 32 -12.94 -9.63 -8.00
CA ALA A 32 -13.31 -11.03 -7.91
C ALA A 32 -14.83 -11.19 -7.67
N TRP A 33 -15.43 -10.29 -6.91
CA TRP A 33 -16.84 -10.27 -6.63
C TRP A 33 -17.68 -9.85 -7.84
N ASN A 34 -17.24 -8.86 -8.61
CA ASN A 34 -17.90 -8.44 -9.85
C ASN A 34 -17.90 -9.58 -10.87
N ASN A 35 -16.77 -10.25 -11.08
CA ASN A 35 -16.68 -11.41 -11.96
C ASN A 35 -17.63 -12.53 -11.53
N PHE A 36 -17.71 -12.82 -10.23
CA PHE A 36 -18.62 -13.82 -9.68
C PHE A 36 -20.10 -13.45 -9.90
N LEU A 37 -20.47 -12.19 -9.77
CA LEU A 37 -21.84 -11.72 -9.99
C LEU A 37 -22.20 -11.73 -11.49
N ASP A 38 -21.29 -11.34 -12.36
CA ASP A 38 -21.50 -11.33 -13.81
C ASP A 38 -21.60 -12.75 -14.38
N GLU A 39 -20.85 -13.70 -13.85
CA GLU A 39 -20.94 -15.12 -14.22
C GLU A 39 -22.21 -15.80 -13.68
N ASN A 40 -22.79 -15.31 -12.59
CA ASN A 40 -23.97 -15.88 -11.94
C ASN A 40 -25.29 -15.20 -12.28
N THR A 41 -25.35 -14.36 -13.32
CA THR A 41 -26.61 -13.76 -13.81
C THR A 41 -27.61 -14.79 -14.35
N THR A 42 -27.21 -16.04 -14.57
CA THR A 42 -28.05 -17.15 -15.03
C THR A 42 -28.50 -18.11 -13.91
N GLY A 43 -28.05 -17.93 -12.68
CA GLY A 43 -28.27 -18.85 -11.56
C GLY A 43 -29.16 -18.28 -10.46
N VAL A 44 -30.42 -17.99 -10.75
CA VAL A 44 -31.43 -17.83 -9.70
C VAL A 44 -31.58 -19.17 -9.01
N SER A 45 -31.24 -19.28 -7.73
CA SER A 45 -31.96 -20.22 -6.89
C SER A 45 -31.29 -20.80 -5.63
N CYS A 46 -30.06 -20.47 -5.23
CA CYS A 46 -29.54 -21.11 -4.02
C CYS A 46 -29.11 -20.18 -2.86
N LEU A 47 -29.19 -18.87 -3.04
CA LEU A 47 -28.87 -17.91 -1.97
C LEU A 47 -30.06 -17.00 -1.72
N GLY A 48 -30.83 -17.34 -0.69
CA GLY A 48 -31.96 -16.53 -0.22
C GLY A 48 -31.59 -15.09 0.04
N GLN A 49 -32.46 -14.16 -0.40
CA GLN A 49 -32.45 -12.72 -0.15
C GLN A 49 -31.12 -11.98 -0.37
N LEU A 50 -30.84 -11.73 -1.62
CA LEU A 50 -29.72 -10.88 -2.11
C LEU A 50 -29.91 -9.37 -1.89
N SER A 51 -30.90 -8.93 -1.10
CA SER A 51 -31.22 -7.51 -0.92
C SER A 51 -30.11 -6.69 -0.22
N GLY A 52 -29.17 -7.32 0.46
CA GLY A 52 -28.00 -6.63 1.03
C GLY A 52 -26.71 -6.74 0.21
N LEU A 53 -26.75 -7.43 -0.93
CA LEU A 53 -25.58 -7.65 -1.78
C LEU A 53 -25.37 -6.49 -2.76
N GLY A 54 -26.45 -5.88 -3.25
CA GLY A 54 -26.41 -4.71 -4.14
C GLY A 54 -25.73 -3.52 -3.46
N ASP A 55 -26.17 -3.18 -2.26
CA ASP A 55 -25.61 -2.06 -1.49
C ASP A 55 -24.11 -2.24 -1.20
N LYS A 56 -23.68 -3.49 -0.98
CA LYS A 56 -22.27 -3.80 -0.77
C LYS A 56 -21.47 -3.71 -2.07
N LYS A 57 -22.04 -4.09 -3.20
CA LYS A 57 -21.39 -3.96 -4.51
C LYS A 57 -21.05 -2.50 -4.81
N ASP A 58 -22.04 -1.62 -4.71
CA ASP A 58 -21.89 -0.19 -4.97
C ASP A 58 -20.84 0.45 -4.04
N MET A 59 -20.83 0.04 -2.77
CA MET A 59 -19.83 0.51 -1.81
C MET A 59 -18.41 0.06 -2.21
N TYR A 60 -18.25 -1.18 -2.67
CA TYR A 60 -16.95 -1.69 -3.11
C TYR A 60 -16.48 -1.03 -4.40
N GLU A 61 -17.36 -0.84 -5.39
CA GLU A 61 -17.04 -0.16 -6.64
C GLU A 61 -16.56 1.28 -6.36
N LYS A 62 -17.29 2.01 -5.53
CA LYS A 62 -16.89 3.36 -5.11
C LYS A 62 -15.55 3.38 -4.37
N ALA A 63 -15.26 2.38 -3.54
CA ALA A 63 -13.97 2.27 -2.87
C ALA A 63 -12.82 2.04 -3.86
N VAL A 64 -13.01 1.17 -4.86
CA VAL A 64 -12.01 0.93 -5.91
C VAL A 64 -11.81 2.18 -6.78
N GLU A 65 -12.88 2.88 -7.16
CA GLU A 65 -12.80 4.14 -7.88
C GLU A 65 -11.97 5.17 -7.11
N THR A 66 -12.27 5.38 -5.81
CA THR A 66 -11.54 6.32 -4.95
C THR A 66 -10.06 5.93 -4.84
N LEU A 67 -9.75 4.65 -4.67
CA LEU A 67 -8.37 4.16 -4.55
C LEU A 67 -7.59 4.27 -5.88
N SER A 68 -8.28 4.18 -7.01
CA SER A 68 -7.68 4.30 -8.35
C SER A 68 -7.55 5.75 -8.82
N ASP A 69 -8.24 6.69 -8.17
CA ASP A 69 -8.16 8.11 -8.50
C ASP A 69 -6.88 8.72 -7.92
N ALA A 70 -5.93 9.02 -8.80
CA ALA A 70 -4.64 9.61 -8.44
C ALA A 70 -4.75 11.01 -7.81
N ALA A 71 -5.87 11.70 -7.96
CA ALA A 71 -6.11 13.01 -7.33
C ALA A 71 -6.57 12.87 -5.87
N GLN A 72 -7.19 11.74 -5.52
CA GLN A 72 -7.74 11.49 -4.19
C GLN A 72 -6.85 10.57 -3.36
N THR A 73 -6.14 9.64 -4.00
CA THR A 73 -5.38 8.59 -3.28
C THR A 73 -3.93 8.57 -3.70
N THR A 74 -3.06 8.56 -2.71
CA THR A 74 -1.63 8.26 -2.85
C THR A 74 -1.31 7.00 -2.06
N LEU A 75 -0.78 6.00 -2.73
CA LEU A 75 -0.29 4.80 -2.09
C LEU A 75 1.19 4.97 -1.72
N ILE A 76 1.53 4.67 -0.49
CA ILE A 76 2.91 4.74 -0.01
C ILE A 76 3.41 3.32 0.27
N LEU A 77 4.37 2.87 -0.53
CA LEU A 77 5.11 1.65 -0.28
C LEU A 77 6.22 1.94 0.72
N VAL A 78 6.23 1.22 1.83
CA VAL A 78 7.26 1.38 2.86
C VAL A 78 8.13 0.13 2.88
N ALA A 79 9.41 0.29 2.59
CA ALA A 79 10.40 -0.78 2.61
C ALA A 79 11.59 -0.43 3.50
N ARG A 80 12.24 -1.44 4.05
CA ARG A 80 13.56 -1.27 4.66
C ARG A 80 14.63 -1.28 3.57
N PRO A 81 15.82 -0.66 3.80
CA PRO A 81 16.92 -0.64 2.85
C PRO A 81 17.63 -2.02 2.81
N GLN A 82 16.92 -3.04 2.39
CA GLN A 82 17.37 -4.43 2.31
C GLN A 82 16.76 -5.07 1.06
N SER A 83 17.49 -5.96 0.42
CA SER A 83 17.10 -6.59 -0.85
C SER A 83 15.71 -7.26 -0.80
N ALA A 84 15.43 -8.09 0.20
CA ALA A 84 14.16 -8.80 0.28
C ALA A 84 12.94 -7.87 0.44
N PRO A 85 12.91 -6.87 1.37
CA PRO A 85 11.85 -5.88 1.43
C PRO A 85 11.67 -5.06 0.14
N LEU A 86 12.75 -4.74 -0.58
CA LEU A 86 12.67 -4.01 -1.84
C LEU A 86 12.02 -4.86 -2.95
N ILE A 87 12.36 -6.13 -3.05
CA ILE A 87 11.73 -7.08 -3.99
C ILE A 87 10.23 -7.25 -3.66
N GLU A 88 9.87 -7.34 -2.39
CA GLU A 88 8.46 -7.43 -1.99
C GLU A 88 7.69 -6.13 -2.29
N ALA A 89 8.33 -4.97 -2.13
CA ALA A 89 7.73 -3.68 -2.51
C ALA A 89 7.50 -3.59 -4.03
N GLU A 90 8.45 -4.06 -4.84
CA GLU A 90 8.27 -4.15 -6.30
C GLU A 90 7.07 -5.03 -6.66
N ARG A 91 7.01 -6.24 -6.10
CA ARG A 91 5.90 -7.16 -6.35
C ARG A 91 4.55 -6.56 -5.96
N ALA A 92 4.49 -5.95 -4.77
CA ALA A 92 3.28 -5.27 -4.32
C ALA A 92 2.88 -4.12 -5.24
N SER A 93 3.85 -3.32 -5.71
CA SER A 93 3.63 -2.25 -6.67
C SER A 93 3.00 -2.77 -7.97
N GLU A 94 3.56 -3.82 -8.55
CA GLU A 94 3.05 -4.41 -9.80
C GLU A 94 1.61 -4.91 -9.65
N GLU A 95 1.30 -5.57 -8.53
CA GLU A 95 -0.06 -6.05 -8.26
C GLU A 95 -1.05 -4.89 -8.10
N LEU A 96 -0.66 -3.83 -7.42
CA LEU A 96 -1.47 -2.62 -7.24
C LEU A 96 -1.68 -1.84 -8.55
N LEU A 97 -0.67 -1.80 -9.42
CA LEU A 97 -0.80 -1.21 -10.76
C LEU A 97 -1.84 -1.95 -11.60
N LYS A 98 -1.92 -3.29 -11.50
CA LYS A 98 -2.95 -4.10 -12.18
C LYS A 98 -4.36 -3.79 -11.66
N LEU A 99 -4.49 -3.35 -10.42
CA LEU A 99 -5.74 -2.89 -9.81
C LEU A 99 -6.09 -1.42 -10.14
N GLY A 100 -5.26 -0.74 -10.93
CA GLY A 100 -5.48 0.65 -11.32
C GLY A 100 -4.90 1.69 -10.35
N ILE A 101 -4.26 1.28 -9.26
CA ILE A 101 -3.65 2.19 -8.26
C ILE A 101 -2.30 2.66 -8.79
N LYS A 102 -2.30 3.78 -9.50
CA LYS A 102 -1.13 4.27 -10.24
C LYS A 102 -0.31 5.30 -9.49
N ASN A 103 -0.92 6.08 -8.60
CA ASN A 103 -0.23 7.11 -7.82
C ASN A 103 0.47 6.45 -6.63
N GLN A 104 1.71 6.02 -6.85
CA GLN A 104 2.52 5.32 -5.85
C GLN A 104 3.78 6.10 -5.53
N LYS A 105 4.18 6.08 -4.26
CA LYS A 105 5.43 6.65 -3.75
C LYS A 105 6.17 5.60 -2.93
N LEU A 106 7.49 5.75 -2.80
CA LEU A 106 8.33 4.84 -2.04
C LEU A 106 8.91 5.56 -0.83
N VAL A 107 8.88 4.89 0.31
CA VAL A 107 9.58 5.32 1.54
C VAL A 107 10.57 4.23 1.93
N ILE A 108 11.84 4.59 1.98
CA ILE A 108 12.91 3.74 2.53
C ILE A 108 13.07 4.09 4.00
N ASN A 109 12.60 3.19 4.87
CA ASN A 109 12.57 3.42 6.31
C ASN A 109 13.69 2.69 7.05
N GLY A 110 14.39 3.40 7.93
CA GLY A 110 15.45 2.83 8.78
C GLY A 110 16.82 2.86 8.12
N LEU A 111 17.09 3.90 7.32
CA LEU A 111 18.40 4.12 6.74
C LEU A 111 19.42 4.52 7.83
N LEU A 112 20.55 3.86 7.87
CA LEU A 112 21.62 4.21 8.80
C LEU A 112 22.38 5.44 8.27
N GLU A 113 22.43 6.50 9.07
CA GLU A 113 23.15 7.74 8.74
C GLU A 113 24.55 7.80 9.40
N SER A 114 24.72 7.13 10.56
CA SER A 114 25.95 7.09 11.31
C SER A 114 26.56 5.69 11.30
N HIS A 115 27.88 5.62 11.22
CA HIS A 115 28.61 4.36 11.09
C HIS A 115 30.01 4.48 11.73
N ASP A 116 30.05 4.76 13.03
CA ASP A 116 31.29 5.05 13.76
C ASP A 116 32.02 3.79 14.23
N ASP A 117 31.34 2.66 14.34
CA ASP A 117 31.90 1.37 14.72
C ASP A 117 31.84 0.34 13.58
N ALA A 118 32.56 -0.76 13.71
CA ALA A 118 32.69 -1.77 12.66
C ALA A 118 31.34 -2.44 12.27
N ILE A 119 30.42 -2.59 13.23
CA ILE A 119 29.11 -3.19 12.97
C ILE A 119 28.27 -2.20 12.17
N SER A 120 28.20 -0.96 12.59
CA SER A 120 27.47 0.11 11.90
C SER A 120 27.99 0.34 10.49
N GLN A 121 29.32 0.29 10.29
CA GLN A 121 29.94 0.41 8.97
C GLN A 121 29.52 -0.74 8.05
N GLU A 122 29.47 -1.95 8.57
CA GLU A 122 29.04 -3.12 7.77
C GLU A 122 27.56 -3.01 7.39
N ILE A 123 26.68 -2.68 8.34
CA ILE A 123 25.24 -2.47 8.07
C ILE A 123 25.05 -1.36 7.04
N TYR A 124 25.76 -0.24 7.17
CA TYR A 124 25.69 0.84 6.20
C TYR A 124 26.09 0.38 4.80
N ARG A 125 27.21 -0.36 4.70
CA ARG A 125 27.70 -0.89 3.42
C ARG A 125 26.70 -1.83 2.78
N GLU A 126 26.10 -2.73 3.55
CA GLU A 126 25.05 -3.63 3.06
C GLU A 126 23.82 -2.85 2.55
N GLN A 127 23.34 -1.87 3.32
CA GLN A 127 22.23 -1.01 2.91
C GLN A 127 22.54 -0.26 1.61
N GLN A 128 23.74 0.32 1.46
CA GLN A 128 24.13 1.03 0.24
C GLN A 128 24.19 0.07 -0.97
N ASN A 129 24.73 -1.14 -0.77
CA ASN A 129 24.74 -2.16 -1.81
C ASN A 129 23.34 -2.56 -2.24
N ASP A 130 22.44 -2.84 -1.30
CA ASP A 130 21.06 -3.24 -1.59
C ASP A 130 20.28 -2.12 -2.27
N LEU A 131 20.48 -0.87 -1.87
CA LEU A 131 19.87 0.29 -2.54
C LEU A 131 20.43 0.48 -3.96
N SER A 132 21.72 0.23 -4.18
CA SER A 132 22.35 0.34 -5.50
C SER A 132 21.83 -0.71 -6.49
N THR A 133 21.33 -1.82 -5.97
CA THR A 133 20.74 -2.92 -6.75
C THR A 133 19.22 -2.98 -6.63
N MET A 134 18.60 -1.88 -6.18
CA MET A 134 17.14 -1.77 -6.07
C MET A 134 16.48 -2.07 -7.44
N PRO A 135 15.35 -2.79 -7.46
CA PRO A 135 14.63 -3.08 -8.69
C PRO A 135 14.30 -1.83 -9.50
N ASP A 136 14.52 -1.89 -10.82
CA ASP A 136 14.32 -0.76 -11.75
C ASP A 136 12.88 -0.18 -11.70
N ALA A 137 11.90 -1.00 -11.41
CA ALA A 137 10.52 -0.55 -11.29
C ALA A 137 10.35 0.44 -10.14
N LEU A 138 11.06 0.25 -9.03
CA LEU A 138 11.01 1.13 -7.86
C LEU A 138 11.77 2.45 -8.06
N THR A 139 12.80 2.47 -8.89
CA THR A 139 13.60 3.69 -9.17
C THR A 139 12.79 4.80 -9.84
N LYS A 140 11.62 4.47 -10.41
CA LYS A 140 10.72 5.41 -11.08
C LYS A 140 9.83 6.19 -10.11
N PHE A 141 9.73 5.75 -8.87
CA PHE A 141 8.89 6.41 -7.87
C PHE A 141 9.61 7.59 -7.21
N GLU A 142 8.83 8.58 -6.85
CA GLU A 142 9.29 9.59 -5.89
C GLU A 142 9.60 8.89 -4.58
N THR A 143 10.88 8.94 -4.17
CA THR A 143 11.39 8.17 -3.04
C THR A 143 11.82 9.09 -1.90
N TYR A 144 11.36 8.78 -0.70
CA TYR A 144 11.72 9.45 0.54
C TYR A 144 12.53 8.52 1.43
N TYR A 145 13.53 9.06 2.10
CA TYR A 145 14.42 8.32 2.99
C TYR A 145 14.21 8.74 4.42
N ILE A 146 13.92 7.79 5.31
CA ILE A 146 13.73 8.03 6.73
C ILE A 146 14.89 7.36 7.48
N PRO A 147 15.69 8.14 8.21
CA PRO A 147 16.81 7.60 8.95
C PRO A 147 16.36 6.72 10.12
N LEU A 148 17.20 5.76 10.46
CA LEU A 148 17.03 4.94 11.66
C LEU A 148 17.18 5.84 12.91
N ARG A 149 16.16 5.84 13.75
CA ARG A 149 16.15 6.63 14.99
C ARG A 149 16.52 5.76 16.19
N PRO A 150 17.31 6.26 17.15
CA PRO A 150 17.66 5.53 18.36
C PRO A 150 16.57 5.56 19.44
N TYR A 151 15.40 6.11 19.12
CA TYR A 151 14.25 6.24 20.00
C TYR A 151 12.95 5.93 19.26
N ASN A 152 11.92 5.58 20.04
CA ASN A 152 10.59 5.40 19.47
C ASN A 152 9.95 6.74 19.12
N VAL A 153 9.45 6.85 17.91
CA VAL A 153 8.68 8.02 17.46
C VAL A 153 7.29 7.93 18.06
N THR A 154 7.05 8.69 19.13
CA THR A 154 5.75 8.70 19.83
C THR A 154 5.30 10.14 20.09
N GLY A 155 4.05 10.44 19.73
CA GLY A 155 3.42 11.75 20.01
C GLY A 155 3.87 12.88 19.09
N SER A 156 3.38 14.09 19.36
CA SER A 156 3.54 15.30 18.55
C SER A 156 4.90 16.00 18.71
N ASN A 157 5.84 15.49 19.51
CA ASN A 157 7.13 16.12 19.81
C ASN A 157 8.30 15.47 19.05
N CYS A 158 8.05 14.85 17.91
CA CYS A 158 9.07 14.20 17.09
C CYS A 158 9.60 15.20 16.05
N TYR A 159 10.49 16.09 16.50
CA TYR A 159 11.29 16.97 15.65
C TYR A 159 12.75 16.56 15.73
#